data_e5b980dd6c8ea6756aff1adf5397e7a2
#
_entry.id   e5b980dd6c8ea6756aff1adf5397e7a2
#
_cell.length_a   1.000
_cell.length_b   1.000
_cell.length_c   1.000
_cell.angle_alpha   90.00
_cell.angle_beta   90.00
_cell.angle_gamma   90.00
#
_symmetry.space_group_name_H-M   'P 1'
#
loop_
_entity.id
_entity.type
_entity.pdbx_description
1 polymer ?
#
loop_
_entity_poly.entity_id
_entity_poly.type
_entity_poly.pdbx_seq_one_letter_code
_entity_poly.pdbx_strand_id
1 'polypeptide(L)'
;MLHGECISVGMILEAEVARQLGHLGQVGVGRLTRCLKSYNLPVSLSDPRITALPASRLLTVSRLLDIMRIDKKNSGPEKKIVLLATIGKTVEQKASVVPDPVIGKTLAEAAKVVPGVPTKSPVRMATPGSKSLSNRALVLAALGSGTCRLTNLLHSDDTQVMMAALHELKVRSWPSHTFTSSYTFTVWQGASFEWEDGGETLVVHGGQGSLAVPPKGKEIYLGNAGTAARFLTTVCTLVQSSETGPDTTVITGNARMKQRPIGALVEALRANGSEIKFLESEGCLPLSIAPAGLKGGRIKLAASVSSQYVSSILLCAPYAQEPVTLELTGGQVISQPYIDMTIAMMRTFGVEVAREVDPNTGHALDVYNIPKAVYRNPTDYSIESDASSATYPLAIAAITGSSCTIANIGSASLQGDARFAKEVLEPMGCTVTQTASETTVQGPPIGQLKALGLIDMEPMTDAFLTASVLAAVAASSPSKGRELCDGSRPTTTRIIGIANQRVKECNRIRAMIDQLGMLFSLFLVFRILTPGTYSEVRCRN
;
A
#
# COMPACT_ATOMS: atom_id res chain seq x y z
N MET A 1 24.28 -20.50 -15.70
CA MET A 1 24.18 -19.11 -15.20
C MET A 1 25.35 -18.29 -15.70
N LEU A 2 25.10 -17.07 -16.11
CA LEU A 2 26.16 -16.11 -16.40
C LEU A 2 26.77 -15.58 -15.09
N HIS A 3 28.02 -15.10 -15.15
CA HIS A 3 28.74 -14.60 -13.97
C HIS A 3 27.94 -13.49 -13.24
N GLY A 4 27.37 -12.53 -13.98
CA GLY A 4 26.56 -11.45 -13.43
C GLY A 4 25.27 -11.94 -12.76
N GLU A 5 24.67 -13.01 -13.25
CA GLU A 5 23.49 -13.62 -12.62
C GLU A 5 23.84 -14.26 -11.27
N CYS A 6 25.00 -14.93 -11.19
CA CYS A 6 25.49 -15.49 -9.92
C CYS A 6 25.77 -14.37 -8.90
N ILE A 7 26.40 -13.27 -9.34
CA ILE A 7 26.67 -12.11 -8.48
C ILE A 7 25.35 -11.52 -7.98
N SER A 8 24.35 -11.34 -8.84
CA SER A 8 23.05 -10.77 -8.47
C SER A 8 22.36 -11.58 -7.36
N VAL A 9 22.29 -12.90 -7.51
CA VAL A 9 21.73 -13.78 -6.48
C VAL A 9 22.58 -13.73 -5.20
N GLY A 10 23.90 -13.75 -5.32
CA GLY A 10 24.84 -13.68 -4.19
C GLY A 10 24.66 -12.39 -3.38
N MET A 11 24.54 -11.24 -4.05
CA MET A 11 24.32 -9.95 -3.39
C MET A 11 23.04 -9.93 -2.55
N ILE A 12 21.94 -10.51 -3.03
CA ILE A 12 20.69 -10.59 -2.27
C ILE A 12 20.83 -11.54 -1.08
N LEU A 13 21.48 -12.69 -1.26
CA LEU A 13 21.72 -13.63 -0.17
C LEU A 13 22.61 -13.03 0.92
N GLU A 14 23.68 -12.33 0.55
CA GLU A 14 24.55 -11.62 1.53
C GLU A 14 23.79 -10.49 2.24
N ALA A 15 22.93 -9.73 1.53
CA ALA A 15 22.08 -8.72 2.12
C ALA A 15 21.04 -9.30 3.10
N GLU A 16 20.48 -10.46 2.80
CA GLU A 16 19.58 -11.19 3.70
C GLU A 16 20.30 -11.72 4.94
N VAL A 17 21.55 -12.17 4.84
CA VAL A 17 22.38 -12.53 5.98
C VAL A 17 22.61 -11.29 6.86
N ALA A 18 22.98 -10.14 6.25
CA ALA A 18 23.16 -8.89 6.98
C ALA A 18 21.86 -8.46 7.72
N ARG A 19 20.71 -8.66 7.10
CA ARG A 19 19.41 -8.40 7.72
C ARG A 19 19.13 -9.32 8.90
N GLN A 20 19.40 -10.63 8.77
CA GLN A 20 19.22 -11.59 9.87
C GLN A 20 20.13 -11.30 11.07
N LEU A 21 21.29 -10.73 10.82
CA LEU A 21 22.23 -10.29 11.86
C LEU A 21 21.89 -8.90 12.44
N GLY A 22 20.86 -8.22 11.93
CA GLY A 22 20.42 -6.91 12.41
C GLY A 22 21.26 -5.74 11.91
N HIS A 23 22.14 -5.95 10.91
CA HIS A 23 22.97 -4.88 10.34
C HIS A 23 22.27 -4.10 9.23
N LEU A 24 21.39 -4.73 8.46
CA LEU A 24 20.68 -4.12 7.34
C LEU A 24 19.17 -4.19 7.57
N GLY A 25 18.46 -3.10 7.35
CA GLY A 25 17.00 -3.08 7.39
C GLY A 25 16.37 -3.81 6.19
N GLN A 26 15.13 -4.29 6.35
CA GLN A 26 14.35 -4.95 5.27
C GLN A 26 14.23 -4.06 4.02
N VAL A 27 14.15 -2.76 4.22
CA VAL A 27 14.13 -1.74 3.17
C VAL A 27 15.36 -1.81 2.28
N GLY A 28 16.55 -1.95 2.86
CA GLY A 28 17.81 -2.06 2.13
C GLY A 28 17.81 -3.27 1.19
N VAL A 29 17.38 -4.45 1.69
CA VAL A 29 17.23 -5.66 0.89
C VAL A 29 16.22 -5.45 -0.23
N GLY A 30 15.05 -4.88 0.06
CA GLY A 30 13.99 -4.61 -0.92
C GLY A 30 14.45 -3.65 -2.04
N ARG A 31 15.21 -2.60 -1.70
CA ARG A 31 15.77 -1.65 -2.68
C ARG A 31 16.79 -2.32 -3.60
N LEU A 32 17.71 -3.10 -3.03
CA LEU A 32 18.70 -3.85 -3.78
C LEU A 32 18.05 -4.85 -4.74
N THR A 33 17.07 -5.61 -4.23
CA THR A 33 16.28 -6.57 -5.02
C THR A 33 15.60 -5.91 -6.21
N ARG A 34 14.95 -4.77 -6.01
CA ARG A 34 14.29 -4.02 -7.11
C ARG A 34 15.30 -3.49 -8.13
N CYS A 35 16.42 -2.96 -7.66
CA CYS A 35 17.48 -2.50 -8.54
C CYS A 35 17.94 -3.62 -9.49
N LEU A 36 18.27 -4.79 -8.96
CA LEU A 36 18.73 -5.93 -9.76
C LEU A 36 17.64 -6.45 -10.71
N LYS A 37 16.37 -6.51 -10.26
CA LYS A 37 15.23 -6.88 -11.11
C LYS A 37 15.00 -5.89 -12.25
N SER A 38 15.25 -4.58 -12.06
CA SER A 38 15.10 -3.58 -13.12
C SER A 38 16.10 -3.78 -14.27
N TYR A 39 17.22 -4.44 -13.99
CA TYR A 39 18.19 -4.90 -15.01
C TYR A 39 17.91 -6.33 -15.50
N ASN A 40 16.73 -6.86 -15.23
CA ASN A 40 16.32 -8.22 -15.58
C ASN A 40 17.28 -9.31 -15.06
N LEU A 41 17.86 -9.10 -13.87
CA LEU A 41 18.74 -10.07 -13.21
C LEU A 41 17.97 -10.96 -12.23
N PRO A 42 18.35 -12.26 -12.07
CA PRO A 42 17.78 -13.13 -11.07
C PRO A 42 18.17 -12.67 -9.67
N VAL A 43 17.26 -12.79 -8.71
CA VAL A 43 17.46 -12.34 -7.31
C VAL A 43 17.24 -13.45 -6.29
N SER A 44 17.00 -14.68 -6.73
CA SER A 44 16.85 -15.85 -5.85
C SER A 44 17.30 -17.12 -6.58
N LEU A 45 17.64 -18.16 -5.82
CA LEU A 45 17.95 -19.49 -6.37
C LEU A 45 16.71 -20.16 -7.00
N SER A 46 15.50 -19.75 -6.61
CA SER A 46 14.23 -20.23 -7.15
C SER A 46 13.77 -19.51 -8.43
N ASP A 47 14.57 -18.59 -8.99
CA ASP A 47 14.26 -17.93 -10.27
C ASP A 47 14.06 -18.99 -11.38
N PRO A 48 12.98 -18.89 -12.19
CA PRO A 48 12.70 -19.86 -13.25
C PRO A 48 13.87 -20.12 -14.20
N ARG A 49 14.69 -19.10 -14.46
CA ARG A 49 15.90 -19.22 -15.31
C ARG A 49 16.97 -20.11 -14.67
N ILE A 50 17.04 -20.14 -13.35
CA ILE A 50 17.99 -20.97 -12.59
C ILE A 50 17.43 -22.38 -12.42
N THR A 51 16.16 -22.51 -12.03
CA THR A 51 15.53 -23.81 -11.80
C THR A 51 15.37 -24.64 -13.07
N ALA A 52 15.30 -24.00 -14.25
CA ALA A 52 15.31 -24.67 -15.56
C ALA A 52 16.66 -25.27 -15.93
N LEU A 53 17.76 -24.91 -15.27
CA LEU A 53 19.07 -25.46 -15.58
C LEU A 53 19.20 -26.91 -15.07
N PRO A 54 19.79 -27.84 -15.85
CA PRO A 54 20.00 -29.23 -15.42
C PRO A 54 20.77 -29.36 -14.10
N ALA A 55 21.72 -28.43 -13.87
CA ALA A 55 22.54 -28.40 -12.66
C ALA A 55 21.84 -27.77 -11.43
N SER A 56 20.63 -27.23 -11.55
CA SER A 56 19.91 -26.60 -10.43
C SER A 56 19.72 -27.54 -9.24
N ARG A 57 19.52 -28.85 -9.49
CA ARG A 57 19.42 -29.89 -8.47
C ARG A 57 20.67 -30.04 -7.59
N LEU A 58 21.79 -29.50 -8.01
CA LEU A 58 23.06 -29.52 -7.28
C LEU A 58 23.23 -28.30 -6.36
N LEU A 59 22.34 -27.30 -6.42
CA LEU A 59 22.39 -26.09 -5.60
C LEU A 59 21.76 -26.35 -4.21
N THR A 60 22.21 -27.41 -3.53
CA THR A 60 21.79 -27.72 -2.16
C THR A 60 22.57 -26.88 -1.14
N VAL A 61 21.96 -26.59 0.01
CA VAL A 61 22.57 -25.79 1.10
C VAL A 61 23.93 -26.36 1.49
N SER A 62 24.05 -27.68 1.71
CA SER A 62 25.31 -28.32 2.10
C SER A 62 26.40 -28.12 1.04
N ARG A 63 26.05 -28.34 -0.24
CA ARG A 63 27.02 -28.19 -1.35
C ARG A 63 27.45 -26.73 -1.54
N LEU A 64 26.54 -25.77 -1.39
CA LEU A 64 26.88 -24.35 -1.46
C LEU A 64 27.82 -23.97 -0.31
N LEU A 65 27.54 -24.43 0.93
CA LEU A 65 28.44 -24.21 2.07
C LEU A 65 29.80 -24.86 1.87
N ASP A 66 29.87 -26.06 1.27
CA ASP A 66 31.14 -26.74 0.95
C ASP A 66 31.96 -25.96 -0.10
N ILE A 67 31.29 -25.45 -1.15
CA ILE A 67 31.94 -24.62 -2.17
C ILE A 67 32.44 -23.31 -1.54
N MET A 68 31.65 -22.67 -0.72
CA MET A 68 32.05 -21.43 -0.01
C MET A 68 33.29 -21.62 0.88
N ARG A 69 33.58 -22.86 1.35
CA ARG A 69 34.77 -23.16 2.15
C ARG A 69 36.09 -22.91 1.40
N ILE A 70 36.05 -23.01 0.09
CA ILE A 70 37.23 -22.86 -0.78
C ILE A 70 37.44 -21.39 -1.21
N ASP A 71 36.59 -20.46 -0.77
CA ASP A 71 36.72 -19.06 -1.17
C ASP A 71 38.05 -18.47 -0.63
N LYS A 72 38.77 -17.80 -1.52
CA LYS A 72 40.07 -17.16 -1.21
C LYS A 72 39.98 -16.04 -0.19
N LYS A 73 38.79 -15.54 0.11
CA LYS A 73 38.53 -14.52 1.17
C LYS A 73 38.61 -15.14 2.58
N ASN A 74 38.44 -16.45 2.70
CA ASN A 74 38.47 -17.14 3.97
C ASN A 74 39.86 -17.16 4.62
N SER A 75 39.89 -17.18 5.94
CA SER A 75 41.11 -17.42 6.74
C SER A 75 40.88 -18.66 7.58
N GLY A 76 41.32 -19.83 7.06
CA GLY A 76 41.03 -21.10 7.72
C GLY A 76 39.61 -21.62 7.49
N PRO A 77 38.99 -22.30 8.47
CA PRO A 77 37.67 -22.92 8.32
C PRO A 77 36.50 -21.95 8.30
N GLU A 78 36.72 -20.70 8.71
CA GLU A 78 35.68 -19.66 8.85
C GLU A 78 35.33 -19.05 7.50
N LYS A 79 34.02 -18.95 7.20
CA LYS A 79 33.54 -18.31 5.99
C LYS A 79 33.44 -16.81 6.18
N LYS A 80 33.91 -16.06 5.19
CA LYS A 80 33.88 -14.60 5.17
C LYS A 80 33.01 -14.11 4.01
N ILE A 81 31.99 -13.31 4.33
CA ILE A 81 31.10 -12.69 3.36
C ILE A 81 31.00 -11.18 3.58
N VAL A 82 30.57 -10.45 2.56
CA VAL A 82 30.42 -8.99 2.65
C VAL A 82 29.05 -8.68 3.23
N LEU A 83 29.03 -8.06 4.40
CA LEU A 83 27.80 -7.62 5.05
C LEU A 83 27.58 -6.13 4.83
N LEU A 84 26.39 -5.77 4.41
CA LEU A 84 25.96 -4.36 4.26
C LEU A 84 25.41 -3.82 5.58
N ALA A 85 25.88 -2.64 5.98
CA ALA A 85 25.24 -1.83 7.03
C ALA A 85 24.12 -0.96 6.43
N THR A 86 24.39 -0.38 5.25
CA THR A 86 23.41 0.33 4.41
C THR A 86 23.78 0.13 2.94
N ILE A 87 22.92 0.54 2.01
CA ILE A 87 23.30 0.58 0.60
C ILE A 87 24.47 1.58 0.44
N GLY A 88 25.61 1.08 -0.09
CA GLY A 88 26.84 1.86 -0.26
C GLY A 88 27.82 1.80 0.92
N LYS A 89 27.48 1.13 2.03
CA LYS A 89 28.37 0.99 3.18
C LYS A 89 28.36 -0.44 3.74
N THR A 90 29.52 -1.02 3.92
CA THR A 90 29.72 -2.34 4.54
C THR A 90 29.85 -2.22 6.07
N VAL A 91 29.55 -3.31 6.78
CA VAL A 91 29.71 -3.40 8.26
C VAL A 91 31.19 -3.26 8.63
N GLU A 92 32.06 -3.96 7.89
CA GLU A 92 33.50 -3.91 8.03
C GLU A 92 34.17 -3.53 6.71
N GLN A 93 35.39 -2.99 6.75
CA GLN A 93 36.15 -2.70 5.55
C GLN A 93 36.56 -3.96 4.76
N LYS A 94 36.58 -5.11 5.44
CA LYS A 94 36.85 -6.43 4.86
C LYS A 94 35.61 -7.31 5.03
N ALA A 95 35.61 -8.48 4.38
CA ALA A 95 34.54 -9.45 4.56
C ALA A 95 34.48 -9.96 5.99
N SER A 96 33.28 -10.01 6.57
CA SER A 96 32.99 -10.40 7.95
C SER A 96 32.87 -11.91 8.09
N VAL A 97 33.30 -12.47 9.23
CA VAL A 97 33.13 -13.87 9.56
C VAL A 97 31.66 -14.14 9.90
N VAL A 98 31.05 -15.12 9.23
CA VAL A 98 29.66 -15.53 9.47
C VAL A 98 29.57 -17.04 9.67
N PRO A 99 28.95 -17.51 10.77
CA PRO A 99 28.77 -18.93 11.05
C PRO A 99 27.90 -19.66 10.01
N ASP A 100 28.25 -20.89 9.68
CA ASP A 100 27.50 -21.76 8.74
C ASP A 100 25.99 -21.86 9.01
N PRO A 101 25.50 -21.95 10.27
CA PRO A 101 24.07 -22.00 10.53
C PRO A 101 23.31 -20.75 10.07
N VAL A 102 23.93 -19.58 10.14
CA VAL A 102 23.31 -18.30 9.68
C VAL A 102 23.25 -18.27 8.16
N ILE A 103 24.35 -18.61 7.48
CA ILE A 103 24.40 -18.69 6.02
C ILE A 103 23.43 -19.75 5.52
N GLY A 104 23.45 -20.95 6.14
CA GLY A 104 22.57 -22.06 5.77
C GLY A 104 21.09 -21.74 5.90
N LYS A 105 20.71 -20.95 6.90
CA LYS A 105 19.33 -20.49 7.07
C LYS A 105 18.87 -19.59 5.91
N THR A 106 19.76 -18.74 5.41
CA THR A 106 19.46 -17.88 4.24
C THR A 106 19.43 -18.67 2.93
N LEU A 107 20.28 -19.70 2.79
CA LEU A 107 20.32 -20.54 1.61
C LEU A 107 19.17 -21.56 1.52
N ALA A 108 18.42 -21.77 2.61
CA ALA A 108 17.33 -22.73 2.63
C ALA A 108 16.19 -22.31 1.70
N GLU A 109 15.83 -23.17 0.74
CA GLU A 109 14.78 -22.90 -0.25
C GLU A 109 13.37 -22.96 0.34
N ALA A 110 13.18 -23.62 1.49
CA ALA A 110 11.89 -23.78 2.13
C ALA A 110 11.97 -23.47 3.62
N ALA A 111 11.01 -22.74 4.11
CA ALA A 111 10.82 -22.57 5.54
C ALA A 111 10.32 -23.88 6.15
N LYS A 112 11.08 -24.46 7.10
CA LYS A 112 10.57 -25.54 7.94
C LYS A 112 9.66 -24.92 8.97
N VAL A 113 8.36 -25.08 8.79
CA VAL A 113 7.39 -24.71 9.81
C VAL A 113 7.37 -25.80 10.88
N VAL A 114 7.82 -25.47 12.08
CA VAL A 114 7.72 -26.35 13.24
C VAL A 114 6.60 -25.80 14.11
N PRO A 115 5.55 -26.59 14.41
CA PRO A 115 4.54 -26.18 15.36
C PRO A 115 5.20 -25.82 16.68
N GLY A 116 5.08 -24.55 17.06
CA GLY A 116 5.60 -24.04 18.33
C GLY A 116 4.62 -24.28 19.47
N VAL A 117 5.12 -24.33 20.69
CA VAL A 117 4.25 -24.18 21.87
C VAL A 117 3.78 -22.73 21.86
N PRO A 118 2.47 -22.44 22.01
CA PRO A 118 1.98 -21.06 22.11
C PRO A 118 2.77 -20.32 23.20
N THR A 119 3.44 -19.24 22.82
CA THR A 119 4.15 -18.43 23.80
C THR A 119 3.14 -17.77 24.71
N LYS A 120 3.30 -17.91 26.03
CA LYS A 120 2.47 -17.18 27.00
C LYS A 120 2.82 -15.69 27.04
N SER A 121 3.94 -15.31 26.43
CA SER A 121 4.38 -13.92 26.38
C SER A 121 3.63 -13.15 25.27
N PRO A 122 3.10 -11.96 25.56
CA PRO A 122 2.49 -11.10 24.55
C PRO A 122 3.47 -10.79 23.42
N VAL A 123 3.02 -10.92 22.18
CA VAL A 123 3.81 -10.49 21.01
C VAL A 123 3.56 -9.00 20.80
N ARG A 124 4.61 -8.19 20.73
CA ARG A 124 4.55 -6.79 20.34
C ARG A 124 5.23 -6.60 19.00
N MET A 125 4.53 -5.99 18.05
CA MET A 125 5.08 -5.73 16.72
C MET A 125 4.47 -4.48 16.09
N ALA A 126 5.06 -4.01 14.99
CA ALA A 126 4.49 -3.00 14.11
C ALA A 126 4.30 -3.61 12.72
N THR A 127 3.29 -3.19 12.01
CA THR A 127 3.13 -3.47 10.59
C THR A 127 3.87 -2.41 9.77
N PRO A 128 4.23 -2.69 8.51
CA PRO A 128 4.75 -1.66 7.61
C PRO A 128 3.82 -0.46 7.52
N GLY A 129 4.35 0.67 7.07
CA GLY A 129 3.56 1.88 6.90
C GLY A 129 2.36 1.69 5.97
N SER A 130 1.29 2.42 6.23
CA SER A 130 0.04 2.32 5.46
C SER A 130 0.24 2.73 4.00
N LYS A 131 -0.18 1.87 3.07
CA LYS A 131 -0.17 2.16 1.64
C LYS A 131 -1.01 3.39 1.30
N SER A 132 -2.18 3.50 1.89
CA SER A 132 -3.12 4.59 1.64
C SER A 132 -2.59 5.94 2.12
N LEU A 133 -1.97 5.99 3.29
CA LEU A 133 -1.34 7.19 3.84
C LEU A 133 -0.05 7.51 3.09
N SER A 134 0.79 6.53 2.78
CA SER A 134 2.05 6.71 2.05
C SER A 134 1.85 7.39 0.69
N ASN A 135 0.90 6.90 -0.11
CA ASN A 135 0.64 7.50 -1.43
C ASN A 135 0.10 8.93 -1.33
N ARG A 136 -0.75 9.22 -0.32
CA ARG A 136 -1.24 10.58 -0.08
C ARG A 136 -0.13 11.51 0.38
N ALA A 137 0.69 11.07 1.34
CA ALA A 137 1.81 11.85 1.85
C ALA A 137 2.81 12.20 0.74
N LEU A 138 3.10 11.26 -0.17
CA LEU A 138 3.96 11.51 -1.33
C LEU A 138 3.40 12.61 -2.24
N VAL A 139 2.10 12.59 -2.55
CA VAL A 139 1.46 13.62 -3.39
C VAL A 139 1.43 14.96 -2.66
N LEU A 140 1.00 14.99 -1.39
CA LEU A 140 0.91 16.21 -0.59
C LEU A 140 2.29 16.87 -0.44
N ALA A 141 3.30 16.09 -0.05
CA ALA A 141 4.65 16.59 0.14
C ALA A 141 5.29 17.07 -1.18
N ALA A 142 5.06 16.35 -2.28
CA ALA A 142 5.59 16.74 -3.59
C ALA A 142 4.95 18.04 -4.13
N LEU A 143 3.65 18.23 -3.91
CA LEU A 143 2.94 19.44 -4.31
C LEU A 143 3.16 20.60 -3.33
N GLY A 144 3.58 20.34 -2.10
CA GLY A 144 3.72 21.31 -1.03
C GLY A 144 4.90 22.26 -1.19
N SER A 145 5.00 23.22 -0.29
CA SER A 145 6.16 24.11 -0.10
C SER A 145 7.00 23.64 1.10
N GLY A 146 8.31 23.80 1.00
CA GLY A 146 9.26 23.39 2.03
C GLY A 146 9.63 21.91 1.97
N THR A 147 10.27 21.44 3.03
CA THR A 147 10.80 20.06 3.14
C THR A 147 9.99 19.26 4.14
N CYS A 148 9.67 18.01 3.81
CA CYS A 148 9.01 17.05 4.69
C CYS A 148 9.83 15.78 4.81
N ARG A 149 10.07 15.33 6.04
CA ARG A 149 10.71 14.04 6.35
C ARG A 149 9.60 13.01 6.60
N LEU A 150 9.45 12.08 5.66
CA LEU A 150 8.46 11.01 5.74
C LEU A 150 9.10 9.78 6.38
N THR A 151 8.67 9.41 7.59
CA THR A 151 9.13 8.20 8.29
C THR A 151 8.09 7.09 8.18
N ASN A 152 8.53 5.84 8.31
CA ASN A 152 7.69 4.65 8.17
C ASN A 152 6.90 4.59 6.82
N LEU A 153 7.49 5.15 5.75
CA LEU A 153 6.88 5.06 4.41
C LEU A 153 6.83 3.60 3.96
N LEU A 154 5.69 3.17 3.40
CA LEU A 154 5.59 1.82 2.85
C LEU A 154 6.57 1.64 1.68
N HIS A 155 7.40 0.60 1.74
CA HIS A 155 8.25 0.17 0.64
C HIS A 155 7.55 -0.91 -0.18
N SER A 156 6.82 -0.47 -1.21
CA SER A 156 6.10 -1.36 -2.14
C SER A 156 6.22 -0.87 -3.58
N ASP A 157 5.83 -1.70 -4.53
CA ASP A 157 5.79 -1.28 -5.94
C ASP A 157 4.85 -0.08 -6.15
N ASP A 158 3.72 -0.01 -5.43
CA ASP A 158 2.78 1.11 -5.49
C ASP A 158 3.43 2.45 -5.13
N THR A 159 4.20 2.50 -4.02
CA THR A 159 4.85 3.74 -3.57
C THR A 159 6.06 4.10 -4.41
N GLN A 160 6.81 3.10 -4.91
CA GLN A 160 7.94 3.34 -5.81
C GLN A 160 7.46 3.91 -7.15
N VAL A 161 6.38 3.36 -7.70
CA VAL A 161 5.75 3.86 -8.92
C VAL A 161 5.25 5.29 -8.74
N MET A 162 4.64 5.62 -7.59
CA MET A 162 4.20 6.98 -7.27
C MET A 162 5.39 7.95 -7.21
N MET A 163 6.46 7.60 -6.50
CA MET A 163 7.66 8.44 -6.41
C MET A 163 8.32 8.63 -7.78
N ALA A 164 8.45 7.55 -8.57
CA ALA A 164 9.03 7.64 -9.91
C ALA A 164 8.21 8.55 -10.82
N ALA A 165 6.88 8.44 -10.79
CA ALA A 165 6.00 9.28 -11.58
C ALA A 165 6.09 10.76 -11.18
N LEU A 166 6.06 11.06 -9.88
CA LEU A 166 6.23 12.44 -9.38
C LEU A 166 7.61 13.00 -9.72
N HIS A 167 8.64 12.14 -9.74
CA HIS A 167 10.00 12.55 -10.18
C HIS A 167 10.04 12.90 -11.67
N GLU A 168 9.34 12.16 -12.53
CA GLU A 168 9.28 12.42 -13.97
C GLU A 168 8.53 13.73 -14.30
N LEU A 169 7.61 14.15 -13.45
CA LEU A 169 6.84 15.38 -13.60
C LEU A 169 7.60 16.64 -13.13
N LYS A 170 8.92 16.57 -12.93
CA LYS A 170 9.75 17.72 -12.52
C LYS A 170 9.90 18.74 -13.64
N VAL A 171 9.79 20.01 -13.29
CA VAL A 171 10.13 21.12 -14.18
C VAL A 171 11.66 21.24 -14.30
N ARG A 172 12.18 21.21 -15.52
CA ARG A 172 13.55 21.67 -15.80
C ARG A 172 13.53 23.18 -15.93
N SER A 173 14.04 23.92 -14.94
CA SER A 173 14.24 25.36 -15.14
C SER A 173 15.38 25.58 -16.12
N TRP A 174 15.13 26.42 -17.16
CA TRP A 174 16.19 27.00 -17.98
C TRP A 174 17.02 27.95 -17.11
N PRO A 175 18.34 28.05 -17.31
CA PRO A 175 19.14 28.99 -16.55
C PRO A 175 18.62 30.43 -16.78
N SER A 176 18.14 31.06 -15.70
CA SER A 176 17.83 32.48 -15.74
C SER A 176 19.16 33.23 -15.96
N HIS A 177 19.25 33.94 -17.06
CA HIS A 177 20.37 34.82 -17.35
C HIS A 177 20.38 36.00 -16.37
N THR A 178 20.90 35.82 -15.18
CA THR A 178 21.44 36.91 -14.38
C THR A 178 22.96 36.77 -14.39
N PHE A 179 23.55 37.62 -15.21
CA PHE A 179 25.00 37.78 -15.31
C PHE A 179 25.56 38.19 -13.95
N THR A 180 26.20 37.26 -13.24
CA THR A 180 27.41 37.52 -12.44
C THR A 180 27.93 36.17 -11.93
N SER A 181 29.20 35.87 -12.31
CA SER A 181 30.05 34.82 -11.78
C SER A 181 29.81 33.35 -12.25
N SER A 182 30.89 32.75 -12.63
CA SER A 182 31.27 31.54 -13.37
C SER A 182 30.72 30.15 -12.94
N TYR A 183 29.54 30.03 -12.38
CA TYR A 183 28.91 28.73 -12.11
C TYR A 183 27.43 28.79 -12.47
N THR A 184 27.05 28.18 -13.58
CA THR A 184 25.64 27.93 -13.94
C THR A 184 25.10 26.80 -13.06
N PHE A 185 24.43 27.12 -11.96
CA PHE A 185 23.60 26.16 -11.24
C PHE A 185 22.28 25.96 -11.98
N THR A 186 22.03 24.77 -12.50
CA THR A 186 20.70 24.37 -12.98
C THR A 186 19.81 24.19 -11.76
N VAL A 187 18.98 25.19 -11.46
CA VAL A 187 17.97 25.06 -10.39
C VAL A 187 16.83 24.21 -10.92
N TRP A 188 16.69 23.02 -10.41
CA TRP A 188 15.55 22.16 -10.69
C TRP A 188 14.33 22.73 -9.95
N GLN A 189 13.27 23.11 -10.67
CA GLN A 189 11.97 23.39 -10.08
C GLN A 189 11.13 22.11 -10.13
N GLY A 190 10.46 21.79 -9.03
CA GLY A 190 9.67 20.56 -8.85
C GLY A 190 10.15 19.77 -7.65
N ALA A 191 9.36 18.78 -7.27
CA ALA A 191 9.66 17.94 -6.10
C ALA A 191 10.94 17.12 -6.29
N SER A 192 11.75 17.01 -5.23
CA SER A 192 12.87 16.07 -5.18
C SER A 192 12.75 15.13 -3.98
N PHE A 193 13.38 13.98 -4.11
CA PHE A 193 13.27 12.87 -3.15
C PHE A 193 14.67 12.38 -2.80
N GLU A 194 14.99 12.36 -1.51
CA GLU A 194 16.26 11.87 -0.98
C GLU A 194 16.00 10.90 0.15
N TRP A 195 16.82 9.83 0.25
CA TRP A 195 16.72 8.87 1.33
C TRP A 195 17.79 9.11 2.37
N GLU A 196 17.37 9.23 3.63
CA GLU A 196 18.22 9.29 4.81
C GLU A 196 18.10 8.00 5.64
N ASP A 197 18.89 7.90 6.70
CA ASP A 197 18.86 6.83 7.71
C ASP A 197 18.88 5.42 7.09
N GLY A 198 19.73 5.21 6.08
CA GLY A 198 19.83 3.92 5.40
C GLY A 198 18.62 3.56 4.54
N GLY A 199 17.69 4.51 4.33
CA GLY A 199 16.47 4.32 3.56
C GLY A 199 15.20 4.20 4.41
N GLU A 200 15.28 4.52 5.70
CA GLU A 200 14.13 4.51 6.61
C GLU A 200 13.34 5.83 6.54
N THR A 201 14.00 6.94 6.22
CA THR A 201 13.39 8.27 6.08
C THR A 201 13.49 8.77 4.66
N LEU A 202 12.37 9.19 4.07
CA LEU A 202 12.32 9.86 2.78
C LEU A 202 12.19 11.37 2.99
N VAL A 203 13.18 12.12 2.57
CA VAL A 203 13.12 13.59 2.53
C VAL A 203 12.52 14.03 1.22
N VAL A 204 11.43 14.77 1.28
CA VAL A 204 10.73 15.32 0.12
C VAL A 204 10.86 16.84 0.14
N HIS A 205 11.54 17.40 -0.87
CA HIS A 205 11.53 18.83 -1.11
C HIS A 205 10.38 19.14 -2.06
N GLY A 206 9.40 19.88 -1.58
CA GLY A 206 8.17 20.14 -2.33
C GLY A 206 8.35 21.11 -3.48
N GLY A 207 7.62 20.88 -4.56
CA GLY A 207 7.68 21.65 -5.79
C GLY A 207 6.68 22.81 -5.90
N GLN A 208 5.89 23.07 -4.85
CA GLN A 208 4.87 24.14 -4.81
C GLN A 208 3.87 24.08 -5.97
N GLY A 209 3.49 22.89 -6.40
CA GLY A 209 2.60 22.66 -7.53
C GLY A 209 3.27 22.83 -8.90
N SER A 210 4.57 23.11 -8.97
CA SER A 210 5.30 23.21 -10.24
C SER A 210 5.53 21.83 -10.83
N LEU A 211 4.84 21.51 -11.94
CA LEU A 211 4.89 20.25 -12.65
C LEU A 211 5.11 20.49 -14.15
N ALA A 212 5.82 19.58 -14.80
CA ALA A 212 6.06 19.61 -16.25
C ALA A 212 5.70 18.31 -16.93
N VAL A 213 5.38 18.39 -18.21
CA VAL A 213 5.18 17.22 -19.06
C VAL A 213 6.48 16.42 -19.15
N PRO A 214 6.47 15.09 -18.98
CA PRO A 214 7.64 14.25 -19.21
C PRO A 214 8.21 14.43 -20.63
N PRO A 215 9.51 14.11 -20.85
CA PRO A 215 10.11 14.20 -22.18
C PRO A 215 9.30 13.45 -23.24
N LYS A 216 9.32 13.95 -24.48
CA LYS A 216 8.59 13.35 -25.61
C LYS A 216 8.89 11.85 -25.76
N GLY A 217 7.83 11.07 -25.87
CA GLY A 217 7.89 9.60 -26.01
C GLY A 217 8.05 8.84 -24.69
N LYS A 218 8.09 9.52 -23.54
CA LYS A 218 8.17 8.89 -22.25
C LYS A 218 6.77 8.77 -21.62
N GLU A 219 6.29 7.55 -21.50
CA GLU A 219 5.04 7.23 -20.79
C GLU A 219 5.31 7.00 -19.31
N ILE A 220 4.38 7.42 -18.45
CA ILE A 220 4.40 7.09 -17.03
C ILE A 220 3.73 5.72 -16.84
N TYR A 221 4.55 4.69 -16.67
CA TYR A 221 4.08 3.31 -16.46
C TYR A 221 3.79 3.04 -14.98
N LEU A 222 2.54 2.73 -14.65
CA LEU A 222 2.04 2.60 -13.29
C LEU A 222 1.87 1.14 -12.81
N GLY A 223 2.27 0.15 -13.62
CA GLY A 223 2.10 -1.25 -13.26
C GLY A 223 0.64 -1.60 -12.94
N ASN A 224 0.37 -2.12 -11.74
CA ASN A 224 -0.97 -2.35 -11.19
C ASN A 224 -1.31 -1.42 -10.01
N ALA A 225 -0.57 -0.31 -9.83
CA ALA A 225 -0.71 0.64 -8.72
C ALA A 225 -1.99 1.49 -8.86
N GLY A 226 -3.10 0.96 -8.37
CA GLY A 226 -4.44 1.56 -8.52
C GLY A 226 -4.55 2.96 -7.93
N THR A 227 -3.97 3.19 -6.76
CA THR A 227 -3.98 4.50 -6.09
C THR A 227 -3.18 5.52 -6.90
N ALA A 228 -1.98 5.13 -7.37
CA ALA A 228 -1.15 6.00 -8.20
C ALA A 228 -1.88 6.39 -9.50
N ALA A 229 -2.53 5.44 -10.18
CA ALA A 229 -3.26 5.71 -11.40
C ALA A 229 -4.36 6.78 -11.19
N ARG A 230 -5.12 6.70 -10.09
CA ARG A 230 -6.21 7.67 -9.83
C ARG A 230 -5.66 9.03 -9.43
N PHE A 231 -4.69 9.07 -8.51
CA PHE A 231 -4.12 10.34 -8.04
C PHE A 231 -3.36 11.07 -9.14
N LEU A 232 -2.52 10.36 -9.87
CA LEU A 232 -1.72 10.94 -10.95
C LEU A 232 -2.58 11.39 -12.15
N THR A 233 -3.76 10.82 -12.38
CA THR A 233 -4.69 11.33 -13.39
C THR A 233 -5.04 12.79 -13.13
N THR A 234 -5.35 13.16 -11.87
CA THR A 234 -5.64 14.56 -11.54
C THR A 234 -4.36 15.40 -11.41
N VAL A 235 -3.29 14.84 -10.82
CA VAL A 235 -1.99 15.54 -10.74
C VAL A 235 -1.49 15.96 -12.14
N CYS A 236 -1.63 15.09 -13.14
CA CYS A 236 -1.20 15.39 -14.50
C CYS A 236 -2.02 16.52 -15.17
N THR A 237 -3.23 16.81 -14.70
CA THR A 237 -3.97 18.00 -15.20
C THR A 237 -3.34 19.32 -14.73
N LEU A 238 -2.61 19.32 -13.59
CA LEU A 238 -1.95 20.51 -13.04
C LEU A 238 -0.64 20.85 -13.75
N VAL A 239 -0.16 19.97 -14.62
CA VAL A 239 1.09 20.16 -15.37
C VAL A 239 1.01 21.43 -16.22
N GLN A 240 2.10 22.19 -16.26
CA GLN A 240 2.20 23.39 -17.09
C GLN A 240 2.69 23.03 -18.49
N SER A 241 2.11 23.67 -19.50
CA SER A 241 2.58 23.54 -20.88
C SER A 241 3.98 24.14 -21.03
N SER A 242 4.82 23.49 -21.83
CA SER A 242 6.16 23.98 -22.19
C SER A 242 6.17 24.37 -23.66
N GLU A 243 6.80 25.52 -24.01
CA GLU A 243 6.92 25.97 -25.40
C GLU A 243 7.65 24.97 -26.31
N THR A 244 8.43 24.05 -25.75
CA THR A 244 9.27 23.12 -26.51
C THR A 244 8.99 21.64 -26.19
N GLY A 245 8.05 21.37 -25.27
CA GLY A 245 7.73 20.02 -24.80
C GLY A 245 6.58 19.35 -25.55
N PRO A 246 6.30 18.08 -25.26
CA PRO A 246 5.09 17.42 -25.74
C PRO A 246 3.83 18.06 -25.14
N ASP A 247 2.75 18.07 -25.90
CA ASP A 247 1.49 18.71 -25.51
C ASP A 247 0.68 17.87 -24.50
N THR A 248 1.11 16.66 -24.17
CA THR A 248 0.34 15.75 -23.30
C THR A 248 1.23 14.84 -22.47
N THR A 249 0.74 14.47 -21.29
CA THR A 249 1.30 13.40 -20.45
C THR A 249 0.53 12.11 -20.70
N VAL A 250 1.24 11.03 -21.01
CA VAL A 250 0.64 9.70 -21.17
C VAL A 250 0.87 8.89 -19.91
N ILE A 251 -0.22 8.37 -19.33
CA ILE A 251 -0.16 7.42 -18.20
C ILE A 251 -0.71 6.06 -18.65
N THR A 252 -0.01 4.98 -18.28
CA THR A 252 -0.36 3.61 -18.67
C THR A 252 -0.10 2.61 -17.53
N GLY A 253 -0.39 1.36 -17.73
CA GLY A 253 -0.16 0.30 -16.75
C GLY A 253 -0.17 -1.10 -17.38
N ASN A 254 -0.13 -2.13 -16.54
CA ASN A 254 -0.19 -3.50 -17.01
C ASN A 254 -1.60 -3.87 -17.55
N ALA A 255 -1.73 -5.07 -18.13
CA ALA A 255 -2.98 -5.54 -18.72
C ALA A 255 -4.18 -5.49 -17.73
N ARG A 256 -3.96 -5.75 -16.45
CA ARG A 256 -5.02 -5.66 -15.44
C ARG A 256 -5.41 -4.20 -15.15
N MET A 257 -4.44 -3.30 -15.06
CA MET A 257 -4.71 -1.87 -14.84
C MET A 257 -5.53 -1.27 -15.99
N LYS A 258 -5.28 -1.69 -17.23
CA LYS A 258 -6.03 -1.30 -18.43
C LYS A 258 -7.47 -1.81 -18.46
N GLN A 259 -7.88 -2.65 -17.51
CA GLN A 259 -9.25 -3.13 -17.33
C GLN A 259 -9.96 -2.50 -16.13
N ARG A 260 -9.23 -1.76 -15.29
CA ARG A 260 -9.79 -1.17 -14.07
C ARG A 260 -10.46 0.17 -14.40
N PRO A 261 -11.70 0.39 -13.91
CA PRO A 261 -12.46 1.59 -14.26
C PRO A 261 -11.78 2.87 -13.73
N ILE A 262 -11.85 3.94 -14.54
CA ILE A 262 -11.43 5.29 -14.19
C ILE A 262 -12.36 6.35 -14.84
N GLY A 263 -13.35 5.93 -15.60
CA GLY A 263 -14.22 6.78 -16.42
C GLY A 263 -14.86 7.91 -15.64
N ALA A 264 -15.49 7.62 -14.49
CA ALA A 264 -16.17 8.64 -13.70
C ALA A 264 -15.24 9.78 -13.23
N LEU A 265 -13.97 9.49 -12.90
CA LEU A 265 -12.98 10.52 -12.60
C LEU A 265 -12.67 11.36 -13.84
N VAL A 266 -12.43 10.70 -14.98
CA VAL A 266 -12.11 11.40 -16.24
C VAL A 266 -13.27 12.29 -16.70
N GLU A 267 -14.50 11.83 -16.58
CA GLU A 267 -15.70 12.61 -16.92
C GLU A 267 -15.84 13.85 -16.04
N ALA A 268 -15.62 13.73 -14.73
CA ALA A 268 -15.66 14.87 -13.81
C ALA A 268 -14.56 15.91 -14.15
N LEU A 269 -13.35 15.45 -14.47
CA LEU A 269 -12.24 16.32 -14.88
C LEU A 269 -12.50 16.99 -16.24
N ARG A 270 -13.03 16.25 -17.22
CA ARG A 270 -13.45 16.80 -18.54
C ARG A 270 -14.53 17.86 -18.37
N ALA A 271 -15.54 17.62 -17.53
CA ALA A 271 -16.59 18.60 -17.22
C ALA A 271 -16.02 19.87 -16.57
N ASN A 272 -14.90 19.77 -15.85
CA ASN A 272 -14.16 20.90 -15.28
C ASN A 272 -13.15 21.54 -16.26
N GLY A 273 -13.13 21.08 -17.52
CA GLY A 273 -12.33 21.68 -18.59
C GLY A 273 -10.97 21.02 -18.84
N SER A 274 -10.67 19.90 -18.19
CA SER A 274 -9.46 19.14 -18.50
C SER A 274 -9.62 18.37 -19.82
N GLU A 275 -8.61 18.42 -20.69
CA GLU A 275 -8.58 17.63 -21.92
C GLU A 275 -7.87 16.30 -21.66
N ILE A 276 -8.65 15.23 -21.59
CA ILE A 276 -8.17 13.85 -21.32
C ILE A 276 -8.74 12.92 -22.41
N LYS A 277 -7.88 12.10 -23.01
CA LYS A 277 -8.27 11.13 -24.06
C LYS A 277 -7.96 9.71 -23.58
N PHE A 278 -8.90 8.78 -23.79
CA PHE A 278 -8.63 7.36 -23.69
C PHE A 278 -7.90 6.90 -24.96
N LEU A 279 -6.81 6.17 -24.83
CA LEU A 279 -5.98 5.77 -25.96
C LEU A 279 -6.31 4.37 -26.50
N GLU A 280 -6.89 3.51 -25.67
CA GLU A 280 -7.28 2.13 -26.05
C GLU A 280 -8.77 1.91 -25.79
N SER A 281 -9.16 1.65 -24.55
CA SER A 281 -10.53 1.34 -24.15
C SER A 281 -11.17 2.50 -23.41
N GLU A 282 -12.42 2.86 -23.76
CA GLU A 282 -13.17 3.90 -23.05
C GLU A 282 -13.34 3.53 -21.58
N GLY A 283 -13.16 4.52 -20.70
CA GLY A 283 -13.27 4.34 -19.24
C GLY A 283 -12.07 3.69 -18.55
N CYS A 284 -10.99 3.35 -19.27
CA CYS A 284 -9.81 2.68 -18.74
C CYS A 284 -8.50 3.35 -19.21
N LEU A 285 -7.36 3.01 -18.58
CA LEU A 285 -6.04 3.38 -19.07
C LEU A 285 -5.73 2.65 -20.40
N PRO A 286 -4.80 3.18 -21.25
CA PRO A 286 -3.99 4.38 -21.08
C PRO A 286 -4.76 5.69 -21.32
N LEU A 287 -4.29 6.78 -20.68
CA LEU A 287 -4.81 8.12 -20.84
C LEU A 287 -3.75 9.05 -21.41
N SER A 288 -4.17 9.96 -22.29
CA SER A 288 -3.40 11.13 -22.69
C SER A 288 -4.05 12.37 -22.06
N ILE A 289 -3.28 13.14 -21.28
CA ILE A 289 -3.75 14.24 -20.45
C ILE A 289 -3.03 15.50 -20.90
N ALA A 290 -3.80 16.50 -21.38
CA ALA A 290 -3.26 17.80 -21.75
C ALA A 290 -3.07 18.70 -20.52
N PRO A 291 -2.05 19.58 -20.53
CA PRO A 291 -1.77 20.53 -19.45
C PRO A 291 -2.76 21.71 -19.49
N ALA A 292 -3.96 21.50 -18.97
CA ALA A 292 -5.03 22.51 -18.96
C ALA A 292 -5.31 23.13 -17.58
N GLY A 293 -4.80 22.48 -16.49
CA GLY A 293 -5.15 22.83 -15.12
C GLY A 293 -6.57 22.40 -14.74
N LEU A 294 -6.93 22.61 -13.49
CA LEU A 294 -8.29 22.55 -13.00
C LEU A 294 -8.87 23.97 -12.99
N LYS A 295 -10.03 24.18 -13.57
CA LYS A 295 -10.70 25.50 -13.53
C LYS A 295 -11.15 25.84 -12.11
N GLY A 296 -11.69 24.87 -11.36
CA GLY A 296 -12.32 25.10 -10.07
C GLY A 296 -13.82 25.26 -10.19
N GLY A 297 -14.43 25.97 -9.23
CA GLY A 297 -15.89 26.07 -9.13
C GLY A 297 -16.53 24.74 -8.71
N ARG A 298 -17.76 24.47 -9.15
CA ARG A 298 -18.49 23.24 -8.76
C ARG A 298 -18.09 22.05 -9.65
N ILE A 299 -17.56 21.02 -9.01
CA ILE A 299 -17.24 19.73 -9.65
C ILE A 299 -18.20 18.66 -9.14
N LYS A 300 -18.92 18.00 -10.04
CA LYS A 300 -19.79 16.87 -9.70
C LYS A 300 -19.05 15.56 -10.00
N LEU A 301 -19.01 14.65 -9.03
CA LEU A 301 -18.32 13.38 -9.14
C LEU A 301 -19.21 12.22 -8.67
N ALA A 302 -19.38 11.21 -9.51
CA ALA A 302 -20.03 9.96 -9.12
C ALA A 302 -19.11 9.17 -8.17
N ALA A 303 -19.45 9.13 -6.87
CA ALA A 303 -18.63 8.53 -5.81
C ALA A 303 -19.06 7.11 -5.42
N SER A 304 -20.05 6.54 -6.09
CA SER A 304 -20.54 5.17 -5.85
C SER A 304 -19.60 4.05 -6.32
N VAL A 305 -18.49 4.37 -7.01
CA VAL A 305 -17.52 3.38 -7.53
C VAL A 305 -16.25 3.31 -6.70
N SER A 306 -15.67 4.46 -6.33
CA SER A 306 -14.39 4.47 -5.61
C SER A 306 -14.13 5.81 -4.91
N SER A 307 -13.83 5.76 -3.61
CA SER A 307 -13.35 6.92 -2.83
C SER A 307 -11.99 7.46 -3.30
N GLN A 308 -11.23 6.69 -4.08
CA GLN A 308 -9.96 7.15 -4.67
C GLN A 308 -10.18 8.28 -5.68
N TYR A 309 -11.33 8.31 -6.37
CA TYR A 309 -11.67 9.41 -7.28
C TYR A 309 -11.88 10.70 -6.52
N VAL A 310 -12.60 10.63 -5.40
CA VAL A 310 -12.82 11.76 -4.49
C VAL A 310 -11.48 12.28 -3.95
N SER A 311 -10.66 11.37 -3.40
CA SER A 311 -9.33 11.72 -2.90
C SER A 311 -8.43 12.36 -3.96
N SER A 312 -8.51 11.88 -5.22
CA SER A 312 -7.73 12.40 -6.34
C SER A 312 -8.03 13.87 -6.61
N ILE A 313 -9.32 14.24 -6.65
CA ILE A 313 -9.74 15.64 -6.84
C ILE A 313 -9.39 16.47 -5.60
N LEU A 314 -9.69 15.99 -4.38
CA LEU A 314 -9.38 16.71 -3.14
C LEU A 314 -7.91 17.11 -3.05
N LEU A 315 -6.98 16.18 -3.32
CA LEU A 315 -5.54 16.43 -3.25
C LEU A 315 -5.05 17.51 -4.23
N CYS A 316 -5.71 17.68 -5.37
CA CYS A 316 -5.31 18.61 -6.42
C CYS A 316 -6.13 19.91 -6.41
N ALA A 317 -7.32 19.93 -5.81
CA ALA A 317 -8.25 21.04 -5.79
C ALA A 317 -7.63 22.38 -5.28
N PRO A 318 -6.72 22.38 -4.27
CA PRO A 318 -6.11 23.64 -3.84
C PRO A 318 -5.31 24.38 -4.94
N TYR A 319 -4.87 23.66 -5.96
CA TYR A 319 -4.12 24.21 -7.10
C TYR A 319 -5.00 24.61 -8.29
N ALA A 320 -6.32 24.50 -8.17
CA ALA A 320 -7.25 24.96 -9.19
C ALA A 320 -7.18 26.50 -9.37
N GLN A 321 -7.67 26.99 -10.50
CA GLN A 321 -7.70 28.43 -10.81
C GLN A 321 -8.60 29.18 -9.82
N GLU A 322 -9.72 28.57 -9.45
CA GLU A 322 -10.69 29.07 -8.46
C GLU A 322 -10.91 28.02 -7.34
N PRO A 323 -11.45 28.42 -6.15
CA PRO A 323 -11.85 27.47 -5.12
C PRO A 323 -12.80 26.39 -5.67
N VAL A 324 -12.69 25.17 -5.14
CA VAL A 324 -13.48 24.03 -5.62
C VAL A 324 -14.60 23.70 -4.64
N THR A 325 -15.82 23.54 -5.14
CA THR A 325 -16.93 22.89 -4.46
C THR A 325 -17.12 21.51 -5.09
N LEU A 326 -16.68 20.46 -4.40
CA LEU A 326 -16.81 19.08 -4.85
C LEU A 326 -18.12 18.49 -4.32
N GLU A 327 -19.07 18.20 -5.22
CA GLU A 327 -20.36 17.59 -4.94
C GLU A 327 -20.33 16.11 -5.36
N LEU A 328 -20.53 15.21 -4.38
CA LEU A 328 -20.59 13.79 -4.67
C LEU A 328 -22.00 13.39 -5.08
N THR A 329 -22.11 12.65 -6.17
CA THR A 329 -23.37 12.24 -6.78
C THR A 329 -23.40 10.71 -7.00
N GLY A 330 -24.54 10.16 -7.42
CA GLY A 330 -24.65 8.77 -7.81
C GLY A 330 -25.03 7.79 -6.69
N GLY A 331 -25.60 8.30 -5.59
CA GLY A 331 -26.09 7.48 -4.47
C GLY A 331 -25.13 7.44 -3.28
N GLN A 332 -25.16 6.35 -2.52
CA GLN A 332 -24.34 6.22 -1.31
C GLN A 332 -22.84 6.33 -1.61
N VAL A 333 -22.14 7.19 -0.87
CA VAL A 333 -20.69 7.33 -0.94
C VAL A 333 -20.03 6.08 -0.37
N ILE A 334 -19.13 5.48 -1.16
CA ILE A 334 -18.42 4.26 -0.75
C ILE A 334 -17.11 4.62 -0.07
N SER A 335 -16.84 3.94 1.05
CA SER A 335 -15.56 4.04 1.79
C SER A 335 -15.28 5.48 2.27
N GLN A 336 -16.24 6.11 2.94
CA GLN A 336 -16.11 7.43 3.54
C GLN A 336 -14.84 7.62 4.39
N PRO A 337 -14.35 6.63 5.18
CA PRO A 337 -13.11 6.80 5.96
C PRO A 337 -11.88 7.20 5.13
N TYR A 338 -11.80 6.81 3.85
CA TYR A 338 -10.68 7.22 2.99
C TYR A 338 -10.78 8.67 2.50
N ILE A 339 -12.00 9.23 2.43
CA ILE A 339 -12.23 10.64 2.16
C ILE A 339 -11.82 11.44 3.39
N ASP A 340 -12.28 11.04 4.56
CA ASP A 340 -11.97 11.67 5.85
C ASP A 340 -10.47 11.64 6.14
N MET A 341 -9.80 10.51 5.85
CA MET A 341 -8.35 10.36 5.89
C MET A 341 -7.66 11.41 4.99
N THR A 342 -8.14 11.60 3.76
CA THR A 342 -7.57 12.57 2.83
C THR A 342 -7.71 13.99 3.37
N ILE A 343 -8.88 14.35 3.87
CA ILE A 343 -9.17 15.68 4.44
C ILE A 343 -8.31 15.93 5.69
N ALA A 344 -8.18 14.95 6.58
CA ALA A 344 -7.34 15.07 7.77
C ALA A 344 -5.86 15.27 7.41
N MET A 345 -5.36 14.56 6.39
CA MET A 345 -3.99 14.77 5.90
C MET A 345 -3.83 16.14 5.24
N MET A 346 -4.78 16.59 4.42
CA MET A 346 -4.74 17.95 3.84
C MET A 346 -4.66 19.02 4.92
N ARG A 347 -5.41 18.87 6.02
CA ARG A 347 -5.33 19.75 7.20
C ARG A 347 -3.92 19.77 7.80
N THR A 348 -3.29 18.61 7.98
CA THR A 348 -1.90 18.53 8.49
C THR A 348 -0.92 19.25 7.56
N PHE A 349 -1.17 19.25 6.25
CA PHE A 349 -0.40 19.99 5.26
C PHE A 349 -0.92 21.43 5.03
N GLY A 350 -1.73 21.97 5.94
CA GLY A 350 -2.11 23.37 6.01
C GLY A 350 -3.31 23.77 5.13
N VAL A 351 -4.10 22.82 4.62
CA VAL A 351 -5.31 23.12 3.83
C VAL A 351 -6.54 22.57 4.52
N GLU A 352 -7.45 23.47 4.94
CA GLU A 352 -8.73 23.12 5.56
C GLU A 352 -9.79 22.90 4.48
N VAL A 353 -10.48 21.78 4.56
CA VAL A 353 -11.64 21.44 3.72
C VAL A 353 -12.90 21.50 4.59
N ALA A 354 -13.88 22.29 4.17
CA ALA A 354 -15.16 22.40 4.85
C ALA A 354 -16.19 21.48 4.19
N ARG A 355 -16.84 20.62 4.97
CA ARG A 355 -17.99 19.83 4.52
C ARG A 355 -19.26 20.61 4.78
N GLU A 356 -20.14 20.71 3.81
CA GLU A 356 -21.43 21.40 3.98
C GLU A 356 -22.36 20.61 4.90
N VAL A 357 -23.21 21.35 5.59
CA VAL A 357 -24.25 20.82 6.49
C VAL A 357 -25.59 21.35 6.03
N ASP A 358 -26.58 20.49 5.93
CA ASP A 358 -27.95 20.91 5.67
C ASP A 358 -28.46 21.83 6.81
N PRO A 359 -28.80 23.08 6.52
CA PRO A 359 -29.20 24.04 7.55
C PRO A 359 -30.49 23.65 8.28
N ASN A 360 -31.33 22.79 7.71
CA ASN A 360 -32.61 22.39 8.28
C ASN A 360 -32.51 21.17 9.18
N THR A 361 -31.64 20.20 8.78
CA THR A 361 -31.54 18.91 9.47
C THR A 361 -30.27 18.77 10.31
N GLY A 362 -29.27 19.62 10.09
CA GLY A 362 -27.95 19.51 10.71
C GLY A 362 -27.09 18.33 10.19
N HIS A 363 -27.57 17.58 9.17
CA HIS A 363 -26.83 16.47 8.60
C HIS A 363 -25.73 16.95 7.65
N ALA A 364 -24.58 16.30 7.73
CA ALA A 364 -23.48 16.55 6.81
C ALA A 364 -23.87 16.13 5.38
N LEU A 365 -23.71 17.05 4.44
CA LEU A 365 -23.92 16.78 3.02
C LEU A 365 -22.66 16.19 2.39
N ASP A 366 -22.81 15.55 1.24
CA ASP A 366 -21.69 15.04 0.45
C ASP A 366 -21.15 16.14 -0.49
N VAL A 367 -20.94 17.32 0.08
CA VAL A 367 -20.42 18.53 -0.59
C VAL A 367 -19.26 19.08 0.23
N TYR A 368 -18.11 19.24 -0.44
CA TYR A 368 -16.86 19.67 0.17
C TYR A 368 -16.37 20.95 -0.48
N ASN A 369 -16.06 21.96 0.33
CA ASN A 369 -15.53 23.24 -0.11
C ASN A 369 -14.03 23.28 0.17
N ILE A 370 -13.23 23.41 -0.90
CA ILE A 370 -11.78 23.39 -0.87
C ILE A 370 -11.26 24.75 -1.31
N PRO A 371 -10.51 25.49 -0.46
CA PRO A 371 -9.94 26.77 -0.83
C PRO A 371 -8.80 26.61 -1.83
N LYS A 372 -8.56 27.67 -2.61
CA LYS A 372 -7.31 27.78 -3.36
C LYS A 372 -6.17 28.04 -2.38
N ALA A 373 -5.15 27.19 -2.38
CA ALA A 373 -4.04 27.25 -1.44
C ALA A 373 -2.80 26.51 -1.99
N VAL A 374 -1.68 26.65 -1.31
CA VAL A 374 -0.48 25.82 -1.50
C VAL A 374 -0.28 25.04 -0.21
N TYR A 375 -0.06 23.74 -0.32
CA TYR A 375 0.29 22.91 0.84
C TYR A 375 1.57 23.39 1.50
N ARG A 376 1.62 23.31 2.82
CA ARG A 376 2.81 23.58 3.64
C ARG A 376 3.29 22.29 4.24
N ASN A 377 4.46 21.86 3.82
CA ASN A 377 5.05 20.63 4.30
C ASN A 377 5.36 20.75 5.81
N PRO A 378 4.85 19.83 6.65
CA PRO A 378 5.35 19.70 8.00
C PRO A 378 6.81 19.22 7.94
N THR A 379 7.65 19.63 8.90
CA THR A 379 9.05 19.20 8.95
C THR A 379 9.18 17.69 9.00
N ASP A 380 8.35 17.04 9.81
CA ASP A 380 8.30 15.59 9.97
C ASP A 380 6.86 15.09 9.86
N TYR A 381 6.67 13.99 9.16
CA TYR A 381 5.39 13.30 9.06
C TYR A 381 5.61 11.78 9.17
N SER A 382 5.12 11.19 10.26
CA SER A 382 5.21 9.75 10.49
C SER A 382 3.97 9.06 9.91
N ILE A 383 4.19 8.13 9.00
CA ILE A 383 3.12 7.29 8.43
C ILE A 383 2.68 6.28 9.49
N GLU A 384 1.38 6.19 9.76
CA GLU A 384 0.85 5.14 10.61
C GLU A 384 1.16 3.75 10.04
N SER A 385 1.27 2.76 10.89
CA SER A 385 1.31 1.35 10.48
C SER A 385 0.06 0.98 9.68
N ASP A 386 0.16 0.05 8.75
CA ASP A 386 -0.98 -0.35 7.90
C ASP A 386 -2.00 -1.15 8.70
N ALA A 387 -3.20 -0.58 8.87
CA ALA A 387 -4.26 -1.18 9.67
C ALA A 387 -4.86 -2.42 9.02
N SER A 388 -4.92 -2.49 7.68
CA SER A 388 -5.37 -3.70 6.97
C SER A 388 -4.41 -4.86 7.24
N SER A 389 -3.08 -4.60 7.16
CA SER A 389 -2.04 -5.59 7.48
C SER A 389 -2.05 -6.00 8.95
N ALA A 390 -2.39 -5.08 9.86
CA ALA A 390 -2.50 -5.35 11.29
C ALA A 390 -3.59 -6.38 11.62
N THR A 391 -4.60 -6.51 10.79
CA THR A 391 -5.67 -7.52 11.00
C THR A 391 -5.12 -8.94 11.01
N TYR A 392 -4.03 -9.24 10.28
CA TYR A 392 -3.47 -10.59 10.19
C TYR A 392 -2.88 -11.08 11.53
N PRO A 393 -1.91 -10.39 12.16
CA PRO A 393 -1.39 -10.83 13.44
C PRO A 393 -2.44 -10.78 14.56
N LEU A 394 -3.38 -9.83 14.52
CA LEU A 394 -4.49 -9.77 15.46
C LEU A 394 -5.43 -10.99 15.30
N ALA A 395 -5.70 -11.41 14.06
CA ALA A 395 -6.48 -12.63 13.79
C ALA A 395 -5.74 -13.91 14.24
N ILE A 396 -4.41 -13.97 14.05
CA ILE A 396 -3.60 -15.07 14.57
C ILE A 396 -3.74 -15.15 16.08
N ALA A 397 -3.63 -14.03 16.80
CA ALA A 397 -3.84 -13.99 18.24
C ALA A 397 -5.24 -14.48 18.63
N ALA A 398 -6.26 -14.03 17.91
CA ALA A 398 -7.65 -14.44 18.12
C ALA A 398 -7.86 -15.96 17.95
N ILE A 399 -7.30 -16.55 16.90
CA ILE A 399 -7.45 -17.98 16.58
C ILE A 399 -6.67 -18.86 17.57
N THR A 400 -5.46 -18.42 17.96
CA THR A 400 -4.53 -19.21 18.77
C THR A 400 -4.69 -19.01 20.29
N GLY A 401 -5.58 -18.11 20.71
CA GLY A 401 -5.74 -17.76 22.12
C GLY A 401 -4.53 -17.03 22.72
N SER A 402 -3.66 -16.47 21.88
CA SER A 402 -2.47 -15.72 22.29
C SER A 402 -2.75 -14.22 22.38
N SER A 403 -1.74 -13.43 22.75
CA SER A 403 -1.83 -11.97 22.83
C SER A 403 -0.92 -11.30 21.81
N CYS A 404 -1.46 -10.29 21.11
CA CYS A 404 -0.71 -9.48 20.16
C CYS A 404 -1.01 -8.00 20.37
N THR A 405 0.06 -7.18 20.45
CA THR A 405 -0.02 -5.72 20.47
C THR A 405 0.57 -5.17 19.19
N ILE A 406 -0.21 -4.35 18.49
CA ILE A 406 0.23 -3.60 17.31
C ILE A 406 0.50 -2.16 17.73
N ALA A 407 1.74 -1.73 17.55
CA ALA A 407 2.15 -0.36 17.76
C ALA A 407 1.78 0.53 16.57
N ASN A 408 1.64 1.84 16.83
CA ASN A 408 1.34 2.87 15.84
C ASN A 408 0.00 2.68 15.08
N ILE A 409 -0.96 1.97 15.73
CA ILE A 409 -2.36 1.88 15.33
C ILE A 409 -3.23 1.83 16.58
N GLY A 410 -4.07 2.84 16.77
CA GLY A 410 -4.98 2.93 17.90
C GLY A 410 -6.30 3.60 17.49
N SER A 411 -7.03 4.06 18.48
CA SER A 411 -8.33 4.70 18.28
C SER A 411 -8.26 6.07 17.57
N ALA A 412 -7.07 6.71 17.56
CA ALA A 412 -6.83 7.96 16.84
C ALA A 412 -6.40 7.75 15.38
N SER A 413 -6.28 6.50 14.91
CA SER A 413 -5.88 6.20 13.53
C SER A 413 -6.86 6.79 12.51
N LEU A 414 -6.31 7.33 11.43
CA LEU A 414 -7.07 7.80 10.28
C LEU A 414 -7.62 6.66 9.42
N GLN A 415 -7.20 5.42 9.65
CA GLN A 415 -7.56 4.26 8.86
C GLN A 415 -8.83 3.60 9.40
N GLY A 416 -9.83 3.39 8.54
CA GLY A 416 -11.08 2.71 8.92
C GLY A 416 -10.84 1.31 9.50
N ASP A 417 -9.88 0.58 8.94
CA ASP A 417 -9.53 -0.79 9.35
C ASP A 417 -8.97 -0.87 10.80
N ALA A 418 -8.57 0.26 11.42
CA ALA A 418 -8.17 0.30 12.82
C ALA A 418 -9.31 -0.07 13.79
N ARG A 419 -10.55 0.01 13.34
CA ARG A 419 -11.74 -0.42 14.09
C ARG A 419 -11.90 -1.94 14.16
N PHE A 420 -11.19 -2.68 13.31
CA PHE A 420 -11.34 -4.14 13.18
C PHE A 420 -11.27 -4.88 14.50
N ALA A 421 -10.35 -4.49 15.39
CA ALA A 421 -10.22 -5.14 16.69
C ALA A 421 -11.49 -4.96 17.55
N LYS A 422 -12.05 -3.75 17.58
CA LYS A 422 -13.23 -3.43 18.37
C LYS A 422 -14.53 -3.92 17.75
N GLU A 423 -14.68 -3.80 16.43
CA GLU A 423 -15.95 -4.08 15.76
C GLU A 423 -16.07 -5.54 15.29
N VAL A 424 -14.93 -6.24 15.10
CA VAL A 424 -14.93 -7.66 14.68
C VAL A 424 -14.42 -8.58 15.77
N LEU A 425 -13.19 -8.37 16.29
CA LEU A 425 -12.57 -9.32 17.20
C LEU A 425 -13.19 -9.34 18.61
N GLU A 426 -13.53 -8.16 19.15
CA GLU A 426 -14.15 -8.08 20.48
C GLU A 426 -15.52 -8.79 20.52
N PRO A 427 -16.45 -8.57 19.56
CA PRO A 427 -17.70 -9.34 19.51
C PRO A 427 -17.51 -10.83 19.26
N MET A 428 -16.41 -11.22 18.57
CA MET A 428 -16.04 -12.65 18.41
C MET A 428 -15.50 -13.29 19.70
N GLY A 429 -15.38 -12.52 20.79
CA GLY A 429 -14.98 -13.04 22.10
C GLY A 429 -13.53 -12.76 22.49
N CYS A 430 -12.81 -11.94 21.73
CA CYS A 430 -11.48 -11.46 22.13
C CYS A 430 -11.57 -10.37 23.20
N THR A 431 -10.55 -10.25 24.03
CA THR A 431 -10.36 -9.06 24.87
C THR A 431 -9.54 -8.03 24.10
N VAL A 432 -10.09 -6.83 23.92
CA VAL A 432 -9.45 -5.77 23.13
C VAL A 432 -9.17 -4.56 24.00
N THR A 433 -7.90 -4.15 24.06
CA THR A 433 -7.47 -2.88 24.66
C THR A 433 -6.90 -1.99 23.56
N GLN A 434 -7.48 -0.81 23.39
CA GLN A 434 -7.06 0.14 22.37
C GLN A 434 -6.81 1.51 23.00
N THR A 435 -5.57 2.00 22.90
CA THR A 435 -5.18 3.39 23.23
C THR A 435 -5.30 4.26 21.99
N ALA A 436 -4.93 5.52 22.09
CA ALA A 436 -4.89 6.42 20.93
C ALA A 436 -3.93 5.92 19.82
N SER A 437 -2.84 5.23 20.18
CA SER A 437 -1.75 4.85 19.26
C SER A 437 -1.43 3.36 19.22
N GLU A 438 -2.10 2.50 20.00
CA GLU A 438 -1.80 1.06 20.05
C GLU A 438 -3.08 0.24 20.19
N THR A 439 -3.06 -0.96 19.64
CA THR A 439 -4.13 -1.96 19.76
C THR A 439 -3.58 -3.28 20.25
N THR A 440 -4.11 -3.78 21.36
CA THR A 440 -3.81 -5.11 21.92
C THR A 440 -5.02 -6.00 21.85
N VAL A 441 -4.84 -7.20 21.34
CA VAL A 441 -5.86 -8.25 21.28
C VAL A 441 -5.36 -9.48 22.02
N GLN A 442 -6.19 -9.98 22.94
CA GLN A 442 -6.03 -11.31 23.57
C GLN A 442 -7.14 -12.22 23.02
N GLY A 443 -6.76 -13.29 22.35
CA GLY A 443 -7.70 -14.28 21.84
C GLY A 443 -8.40 -15.07 22.95
N PRO A 444 -9.63 -15.56 22.73
CA PRO A 444 -10.27 -16.53 23.62
C PRO A 444 -9.53 -17.87 23.55
N PRO A 445 -9.81 -18.84 24.44
CA PRO A 445 -9.29 -20.20 24.30
C PRO A 445 -9.54 -20.75 22.88
N ILE A 446 -8.59 -21.55 22.37
CA ILE A 446 -8.64 -22.11 21.02
C ILE A 446 -10.00 -22.81 20.79
N GLY A 447 -10.60 -22.51 19.62
CA GLY A 447 -11.89 -23.06 19.23
C GLY A 447 -13.11 -22.38 19.88
N GLN A 448 -12.93 -21.25 20.59
CA GLN A 448 -14.02 -20.51 21.23
C GLN A 448 -14.36 -19.16 20.58
N LEU A 449 -13.82 -18.87 19.39
CA LEU A 449 -14.26 -17.71 18.62
C LEU A 449 -15.74 -17.85 18.26
N LYS A 450 -16.50 -16.75 18.39
CA LYS A 450 -17.95 -16.72 18.17
C LYS A 450 -18.28 -16.19 16.78
N ALA A 451 -19.31 -16.74 16.15
CA ALA A 451 -19.88 -16.14 14.95
C ALA A 451 -20.58 -14.81 15.25
N LEU A 452 -20.56 -13.86 14.29
CA LEU A 452 -21.07 -12.49 14.49
C LEU A 452 -22.56 -12.31 14.12
N GLY A 453 -23.16 -13.25 13.39
CA GLY A 453 -24.47 -13.07 12.77
C GLY A 453 -24.37 -12.15 11.55
N LEU A 454 -24.28 -10.85 11.74
CA LEU A 454 -24.14 -9.83 10.69
C LEU A 454 -23.01 -8.87 11.02
N ILE A 455 -22.19 -8.56 10.05
CA ILE A 455 -21.17 -7.52 10.14
C ILE A 455 -21.12 -6.69 8.84
N ASP A 456 -21.16 -5.37 8.97
CA ASP A 456 -20.95 -4.44 7.87
C ASP A 456 -19.47 -4.06 7.80
N MET A 457 -18.84 -4.41 6.68
CA MET A 457 -17.44 -4.12 6.42
C MET A 457 -17.24 -2.90 5.50
N GLU A 458 -18.29 -2.12 5.23
CA GLU A 458 -18.17 -0.90 4.42
C GLU A 458 -17.12 0.08 4.99
N PRO A 459 -17.06 0.35 6.31
CA PRO A 459 -16.04 1.24 6.88
C PRO A 459 -14.62 0.67 6.85
N MET A 460 -14.45 -0.66 6.70
CA MET A 460 -13.17 -1.38 6.73
C MET A 460 -13.10 -2.47 5.66
N THR A 461 -13.43 -2.09 4.42
CA THR A 461 -13.65 -3.05 3.33
C THR A 461 -12.46 -3.94 3.01
N ASP A 462 -11.21 -3.49 3.20
CA ASP A 462 -10.03 -4.29 2.90
C ASP A 462 -9.77 -5.36 3.98
N ALA A 463 -10.26 -5.17 5.20
CA ALA A 463 -10.18 -6.13 6.30
C ALA A 463 -11.17 -7.33 6.15
N PHE A 464 -12.11 -7.30 5.18
CA PHE A 464 -13.08 -8.39 4.99
C PHE A 464 -12.43 -9.74 4.71
N LEU A 465 -11.24 -9.75 4.09
CA LEU A 465 -10.48 -10.98 3.83
C LEU A 465 -10.17 -11.69 5.16
N THR A 466 -9.66 -10.94 6.13
CA THR A 466 -9.37 -11.46 7.48
C THR A 466 -10.66 -11.87 8.21
N ALA A 467 -11.71 -11.04 8.12
CA ALA A 467 -13.01 -11.37 8.71
C ALA A 467 -13.60 -12.67 8.15
N SER A 468 -13.41 -12.94 6.85
CA SER A 468 -13.85 -14.18 6.20
C SER A 468 -13.13 -15.42 6.75
N VAL A 469 -11.81 -15.32 6.96
CA VAL A 469 -11.03 -16.40 7.58
C VAL A 469 -11.48 -16.65 9.01
N LEU A 470 -11.65 -15.59 9.81
CA LEU A 470 -12.14 -15.70 11.19
C LEU A 470 -13.54 -16.32 11.25
N ALA A 471 -14.44 -15.91 10.36
CA ALA A 471 -15.78 -16.48 10.25
C ALA A 471 -15.75 -17.98 9.92
N ALA A 472 -14.78 -18.40 9.07
CA ALA A 472 -14.63 -19.79 8.68
C ALA A 472 -14.12 -20.70 9.82
N VAL A 473 -13.36 -20.15 10.77
CA VAL A 473 -12.82 -20.90 11.93
C VAL A 473 -13.56 -20.62 13.24
N ALA A 474 -14.57 -19.74 13.22
CA ALA A 474 -15.41 -19.48 14.38
C ALA A 474 -16.22 -20.72 14.74
N ALA A 475 -16.16 -21.12 16.00
CA ALA A 475 -16.92 -22.26 16.47
C ALA A 475 -18.43 -21.98 16.40
N SER A 476 -19.16 -22.81 15.70
CA SER A 476 -20.55 -23.07 16.06
C SER A 476 -20.53 -23.71 17.44
N SER A 477 -21.15 -23.10 18.44
CA SER A 477 -21.32 -23.75 19.73
C SER A 477 -21.82 -25.16 19.48
N PRO A 478 -21.15 -26.21 20.00
CA PRO A 478 -21.72 -27.55 19.99
C PRO A 478 -22.94 -27.53 20.90
N SER A 479 -24.09 -27.22 20.34
CA SER A 479 -25.35 -27.41 21.01
C SER A 479 -25.60 -28.91 21.11
N LYS A 480 -25.23 -29.50 22.23
CA LYS A 480 -25.99 -30.62 22.72
C LYS A 480 -27.42 -30.10 22.98
N GLY A 481 -28.35 -30.42 22.07
CA GLY A 481 -29.76 -30.15 22.30
C GLY A 481 -30.27 -28.97 21.41
N ARG A 482 -31.18 -29.37 20.58
CA ARG A 482 -32.12 -28.52 19.82
C ARG A 482 -32.73 -27.44 20.72
N GLU A 483 -32.32 -26.20 20.56
CA GLU A 483 -33.14 -25.04 20.94
C GLU A 483 -32.91 -23.94 19.93
N LEU A 484 -33.76 -23.92 18.94
CA LEU A 484 -34.08 -22.77 18.09
C LEU A 484 -35.31 -22.11 18.69
N CYS A 485 -35.15 -21.05 19.34
CA CYS A 485 -36.11 -19.95 19.60
C CYS A 485 -35.75 -19.32 20.95
N ASP A 486 -35.35 -18.04 20.83
CA ASP A 486 -35.17 -17.09 21.91
C ASP A 486 -33.79 -17.07 22.56
N GLY A 487 -32.95 -16.12 22.17
CA GLY A 487 -31.65 -15.86 22.77
C GLY A 487 -30.46 -16.68 22.23
N SER A 488 -30.61 -17.47 21.17
CA SER A 488 -29.55 -18.30 20.59
C SER A 488 -28.47 -17.46 19.90
N ARG A 489 -27.21 -17.73 20.24
CA ARG A 489 -26.04 -17.12 19.59
C ARG A 489 -26.03 -17.45 18.09
N PRO A 490 -25.64 -16.49 17.21
CA PRO A 490 -25.57 -16.76 15.80
C PRO A 490 -24.56 -17.88 15.51
N THR A 491 -24.93 -18.82 14.65
CA THR A 491 -24.06 -19.91 14.17
C THR A 491 -23.35 -19.57 12.86
N THR A 492 -23.67 -18.42 12.26
CA THR A 492 -23.13 -17.97 10.98
C THR A 492 -22.69 -16.51 11.08
N THR A 493 -21.72 -16.13 10.25
CA THR A 493 -21.34 -14.73 10.05
C THR A 493 -21.70 -14.32 8.62
N ARG A 494 -22.54 -13.29 8.50
CA ARG A 494 -22.89 -12.64 7.24
C ARG A 494 -22.11 -11.35 7.10
N ILE A 495 -21.31 -11.23 6.04
CA ILE A 495 -20.48 -10.04 5.75
C ILE A 495 -21.16 -9.24 4.64
N ILE A 496 -21.47 -7.96 4.92
CA ILE A 496 -22.05 -7.01 3.95
C ILE A 496 -21.12 -5.81 3.73
N GLY A 497 -21.49 -4.88 2.84
CA GLY A 497 -20.69 -3.70 2.55
C GLY A 497 -19.45 -3.92 1.68
N ILE A 498 -19.31 -5.09 1.04
CA ILE A 498 -18.08 -5.51 0.33
C ILE A 498 -18.22 -5.56 -1.21
N ALA A 499 -19.27 -4.98 -1.79
CA ALA A 499 -19.53 -5.07 -3.23
C ALA A 499 -18.36 -4.55 -4.10
N ASN A 500 -17.67 -3.49 -3.64
CA ASN A 500 -16.53 -2.87 -4.29
C ASN A 500 -15.30 -3.80 -4.42
N GLN A 501 -15.23 -4.87 -3.61
CA GLN A 501 -14.11 -5.82 -3.63
C GLN A 501 -14.07 -6.71 -4.89
N ARG A 502 -15.12 -6.66 -5.73
CA ARG A 502 -15.18 -7.37 -7.03
C ARG A 502 -14.31 -6.73 -8.10
N VAL A 503 -14.06 -5.42 -8.01
CA VAL A 503 -13.39 -4.60 -9.05
C VAL A 503 -12.01 -4.08 -8.61
N LYS A 504 -11.43 -4.66 -7.56
CA LYS A 504 -10.07 -4.35 -7.08
C LYS A 504 -9.01 -5.02 -8.00
N GLU A 505 -7.86 -5.42 -7.45
CA GLU A 505 -6.78 -6.09 -8.19
C GLU A 505 -7.27 -7.40 -8.84
N CYS A 506 -8.21 -8.06 -8.19
CA CYS A 506 -8.97 -9.21 -8.69
C CYS A 506 -10.42 -9.14 -8.17
N ASN A 507 -11.26 -10.10 -8.51
CA ASN A 507 -12.51 -10.33 -7.79
C ASN A 507 -12.20 -11.03 -6.46
N ARG A 508 -11.91 -10.23 -5.41
CA ARG A 508 -11.47 -10.73 -4.11
C ARG A 508 -12.52 -11.62 -3.43
N ILE A 509 -13.82 -11.32 -3.63
CA ILE A 509 -14.91 -12.14 -3.06
C ILE A 509 -14.83 -13.55 -3.67
N ARG A 510 -14.71 -13.65 -4.99
CA ARG A 510 -14.59 -14.95 -5.67
C ARG A 510 -13.32 -15.69 -5.23
N ALA A 511 -12.20 -14.98 -5.16
CA ALA A 511 -10.94 -15.57 -4.71
C ALA A 511 -11.05 -16.16 -3.29
N MET A 512 -11.69 -15.45 -2.34
CA MET A 512 -11.92 -15.95 -0.99
C MET A 512 -12.81 -17.20 -0.96
N ILE A 513 -13.88 -17.20 -1.76
CA ILE A 513 -14.78 -18.37 -1.86
C ILE A 513 -14.00 -19.58 -2.36
N ASP A 514 -13.23 -19.42 -3.44
CA ASP A 514 -12.47 -20.51 -4.06
C ASP A 514 -11.39 -21.03 -3.11
N GLN A 515 -10.64 -20.15 -2.44
CA GLN A 515 -9.56 -20.54 -1.54
C GLN A 515 -10.07 -21.20 -0.23
N LEU A 516 -11.07 -20.61 0.41
CA LEU A 516 -11.67 -21.19 1.60
C LEU A 516 -12.42 -22.50 1.27
N GLY A 517 -13.06 -22.58 0.10
CA GLY A 517 -13.70 -23.82 -0.37
C GLY A 517 -12.71 -24.96 -0.54
N MET A 518 -11.50 -24.70 -1.06
CA MET A 518 -10.45 -25.71 -1.17
C MET A 518 -9.92 -26.18 0.19
N LEU A 519 -9.75 -25.25 1.15
CA LEU A 519 -9.22 -25.56 2.49
C LEU A 519 -10.22 -26.33 3.36
N PHE A 520 -11.53 -26.06 3.16
CA PHE A 520 -12.60 -26.59 4.01
C PHE A 520 -13.61 -27.42 3.19
N SER A 521 -13.19 -28.11 2.17
CA SER A 521 -14.03 -28.82 1.19
C SER A 521 -15.07 -29.82 1.77
N LEU A 522 -15.06 -30.08 3.06
CA LEU A 522 -16.03 -30.91 3.74
C LEU A 522 -17.09 -30.17 4.57
N PHE A 523 -16.94 -28.85 4.82
CA PHE A 523 -17.78 -28.15 5.82
C PHE A 523 -18.28 -26.75 5.42
N LEU A 524 -17.94 -26.20 4.25
CA LEU A 524 -18.29 -24.83 3.88
C LEU A 524 -19.12 -24.77 2.59
N VAL A 525 -20.35 -24.25 2.71
CA VAL A 525 -21.17 -23.87 1.56
C VAL A 525 -21.19 -22.34 1.45
N PHE A 526 -20.44 -21.78 0.51
CA PHE A 526 -20.56 -20.39 0.13
C PHE A 526 -21.73 -20.22 -0.84
N ARG A 527 -22.72 -19.41 -0.50
CA ARG A 527 -23.80 -19.06 -1.39
C ARG A 527 -23.63 -17.60 -1.86
N ILE A 528 -23.41 -17.42 -3.16
CA ILE A 528 -23.47 -16.10 -3.81
C ILE A 528 -24.94 -15.88 -4.20
N LEU A 529 -25.56 -14.84 -3.68
CA LEU A 529 -26.85 -14.36 -4.17
C LEU A 529 -26.62 -13.46 -5.37
N THR A 530 -27.46 -13.63 -6.40
CA THR A 530 -27.40 -13.00 -7.73
C THR A 530 -27.48 -11.47 -7.72
N PRO A 531 -27.10 -10.79 -8.83
CA PRO A 531 -27.05 -9.32 -8.93
C PRO A 531 -28.42 -8.68 -8.67
N GLY A 532 -28.46 -7.68 -7.79
CA GLY A 532 -29.67 -6.93 -7.43
C GLY A 532 -30.04 -7.03 -5.95
N THR A 533 -29.53 -8.00 -5.23
CA THR A 533 -29.70 -8.16 -3.79
C THR A 533 -28.34 -8.37 -3.14
N TYR A 534 -28.01 -7.61 -2.15
CA TYR A 534 -26.81 -7.62 -1.29
C TYR A 534 -25.80 -8.76 -1.52
N SER A 535 -24.50 -8.41 -1.66
CA SER A 535 -23.42 -9.40 -1.72
C SER A 535 -23.28 -10.10 -0.37
N GLU A 536 -23.77 -11.33 -0.29
CA GLU A 536 -23.77 -12.14 0.93
C GLU A 536 -22.77 -13.30 0.81
N VAL A 537 -21.90 -13.43 1.80
CA VAL A 537 -21.07 -14.63 2.00
C VAL A 537 -21.59 -15.33 3.24
N ARG A 538 -22.17 -16.51 3.08
CA ARG A 538 -22.60 -17.36 4.19
C ARG A 538 -21.64 -18.52 4.37
N CYS A 539 -21.08 -18.65 5.56
CA CYS A 539 -20.40 -19.88 5.97
C CYS A 539 -21.40 -20.70 6.80
N ARG A 540 -21.65 -21.93 6.40
CA ARG A 540 -22.36 -22.92 7.23
C ARG A 540 -21.33 -23.94 7.70
N ASN A 541 -21.35 -24.23 8.99
CA ASN A 541 -20.66 -25.38 9.58
C ASN A 541 -21.39 -26.68 9.30
#